data_63c7c411283e827f23ec5838627185ca
#
_entry.id   63c7c411283e827f23ec5838627185ca
#
_cell.length_a   1.000
_cell.length_b   1.000
_cell.length_c   1.000
_cell.angle_alpha   90.00
_cell.angle_beta   90.00
_cell.angle_gamma   90.00
#
_symmetry.space_group_name_H-M   'P 1'
#
loop_
_entity.id
_entity.type
_entity.pdbx_description
1 polymer ?
#
loop_
_entity_poly.entity_id
_entity_poly.type
_entity_poly.pdbx_seq_one_letter_code
_entity_poly.pdbx_strand_id
1 'polypeptide(L)' 'MTLEEALTKPTISVPDAGKLFFGLARNAAYSAAERGDFQTIRVGGRIVVPVAPLAASLGLRANIGGTSQ' A
#
# COMPACT_ATOMS: atom_id res chain seq x y z
N MET A 1 4.51 11.11 -4.38
CA MET A 1 5.16 9.86 -3.90
C MET A 1 5.36 8.91 -5.07
N THR A 2 6.50 8.26 -5.11
CA THR A 2 6.79 7.25 -6.13
C THR A 2 6.65 5.86 -5.52
N LEU A 3 6.62 4.85 -6.39
CA LEU A 3 6.55 3.47 -5.93
C LEU A 3 7.78 3.13 -5.08
N GLU A 4 8.95 3.59 -5.48
CA GLU A 4 10.16 3.35 -4.72
C GLU A 4 10.07 3.94 -3.32
N GLU A 5 9.53 5.17 -3.21
CA GLU A 5 9.32 5.78 -1.91
C GLU A 5 8.34 4.98 -1.07
N ALA A 6 7.25 4.53 -1.69
CA ALA A 6 6.23 3.76 -1.00
C ALA A 6 6.82 2.47 -0.42
N LEU A 7 7.72 1.84 -1.15
CA LEU A 7 8.33 0.58 -0.71
C LEU A 7 9.25 0.76 0.51
N THR A 8 9.62 2.00 0.84
CA THR A 8 10.43 2.27 2.04
C THR A 8 9.58 2.59 3.26
N LYS A 9 8.27 2.75 3.10
CA LYS A 9 7.37 3.11 4.19
C LYS A 9 6.68 1.87 4.74
N PRO A 10 6.43 1.80 6.06
CA PRO A 10 5.71 0.65 6.62
C PRO A 10 4.24 0.62 6.20
N THR A 11 3.61 1.78 6.05
CA THR A 11 2.21 1.88 5.62
C THR A 11 2.04 3.08 4.69
N ILE A 12 1.03 3.02 3.84
CA ILE A 12 0.66 4.13 2.96
C ILE A 12 -0.87 4.24 2.95
N SER A 13 -1.37 5.35 2.43
CA SER A 13 -2.82 5.55 2.35
C SER A 13 -3.44 4.64 1.29
N VAL A 14 -4.76 4.44 1.39
CA VAL A 14 -5.49 3.64 0.40
C VAL A 14 -5.36 4.20 -1.01
N PRO A 15 -5.56 5.52 -1.24
CA PRO A 15 -5.37 6.08 -2.58
C PRO A 15 -3.95 5.87 -3.12
N ASP A 16 -2.94 6.03 -2.27
CA ASP A 16 -1.57 5.83 -2.70
C ASP A 16 -1.31 4.38 -3.06
N ALA A 17 -1.82 3.45 -2.26
CA ALA A 17 -1.67 2.03 -2.55
C ALA A 17 -2.32 1.67 -3.88
N GLY A 18 -3.55 2.14 -4.10
CA GLY A 18 -4.25 1.86 -5.34
C GLY A 18 -3.53 2.43 -6.55
N LYS A 19 -3.09 3.68 -6.45
CA LYS A 19 -2.45 4.36 -7.57
C LYS A 19 -1.07 3.76 -7.88
N LEU A 20 -0.26 3.55 -6.87
CA LEU A 20 1.14 3.16 -7.08
C LEU A 20 1.31 1.68 -7.39
N PHE A 21 0.47 0.84 -6.81
CA PHE A 21 0.63 -0.61 -6.95
C PHE A 21 -0.32 -1.21 -7.99
N PHE A 22 -1.45 -0.56 -8.25
CA PHE A 22 -2.48 -1.13 -9.13
C PHE A 22 -2.93 -0.17 -10.23
N GLY A 23 -2.45 1.06 -10.24
CA GLY A 23 -2.86 2.03 -11.26
C GLY A 23 -4.32 2.45 -11.14
N LEU A 24 -4.89 2.40 -9.95
CA LEU A 24 -6.30 2.73 -9.74
C LEU A 24 -6.48 4.19 -9.40
N ALA A 25 -7.62 4.75 -9.80
CA ALA A 25 -8.04 6.07 -9.34
C ALA A 25 -8.45 5.98 -7.87
N ARG A 26 -8.58 7.15 -7.22
CA ARG A 26 -8.88 7.22 -5.79
C ARG A 26 -10.14 6.43 -5.40
N ASN A 27 -11.24 6.66 -6.12
CA ASN A 27 -12.49 5.98 -5.80
C ASN A 27 -12.37 4.47 -6.01
N ALA A 28 -11.68 4.07 -7.07
CA ALA A 28 -11.46 2.65 -7.33
C ALA A 28 -10.59 2.01 -6.25
N ALA A 29 -9.61 2.76 -5.74
CA ALA A 29 -8.77 2.27 -4.65
C ALA A 29 -9.58 2.00 -3.39
N TYR A 30 -10.46 2.93 -3.01
CA TYR A 30 -11.32 2.73 -1.85
C TYR A 30 -12.28 1.56 -2.05
N SER A 31 -12.84 1.43 -3.25
CA SER A 31 -13.74 0.30 -3.56
C SER A 31 -13.00 -1.03 -3.45
N ALA A 32 -11.78 -1.09 -3.97
CA ALA A 32 -10.98 -2.30 -3.90
C ALA A 32 -10.64 -2.64 -2.45
N ALA A 33 -10.35 -1.63 -1.64
CA ALA A 33 -10.07 -1.85 -0.21
C ALA A 33 -11.28 -2.41 0.51
N GLU A 34 -12.47 -1.89 0.19
CA GLU A 34 -13.71 -2.38 0.80
C GLU A 34 -14.01 -3.82 0.41
N ARG A 35 -13.70 -4.19 -0.82
CA ARG A 35 -13.90 -5.56 -1.28
C ARG A 35 -12.86 -6.53 -0.71
N GLY A 36 -11.79 -6.00 -0.11
CA GLY A 36 -10.73 -6.85 0.40
C GLY A 36 -9.74 -7.28 -0.66
N ASP A 37 -9.66 -6.54 -1.78
CA ASP A 37 -8.71 -6.86 -2.85
C ASP A 37 -7.27 -6.73 -2.39
N PHE A 38 -7.04 -5.89 -1.39
CA PHE A 38 -5.73 -5.84 -0.73
C PHE A 38 -5.93 -5.59 0.76
N GLN A 39 -4.91 -5.96 1.52
CA GLN A 39 -4.99 -5.89 2.96
C GLN A 39 -4.94 -4.44 3.45
N THR A 40 -5.81 -4.13 4.42
CA THR A 40 -5.81 -2.82 5.07
C THR A 40 -5.83 -3.02 6.57
N ILE A 41 -5.38 -2.01 7.32
CA ILE A 41 -5.50 -2.01 8.77
C ILE A 41 -6.06 -0.67 9.21
N ARG A 42 -6.81 -0.70 10.30
CA ARG A 42 -7.38 0.51 10.87
C ARG A 42 -6.58 0.92 12.09
N VAL A 43 -6.08 2.15 12.06
CA VAL A 43 -5.28 2.69 13.15
C VAL A 43 -5.82 4.07 13.51
N GLY A 44 -6.31 4.22 14.74
CA GLY A 44 -6.78 5.50 15.23
C GLY A 44 -7.84 6.16 14.37
N GLY A 45 -8.77 5.39 13.83
CA GLY A 45 -9.83 5.91 12.97
C GLY A 45 -9.41 6.12 11.53
N ARG A 46 -8.18 5.80 11.19
CA ARG A 46 -7.68 5.90 9.81
C ARG A 46 -7.44 4.51 9.26
N ILE A 47 -7.66 4.39 7.95
CA ILE A 47 -7.38 3.14 7.24
C ILE A 47 -6.08 3.32 6.47
N VAL A 48 -5.13 2.42 6.71
CA VAL A 48 -3.84 2.45 6.00
C VAL A 48 -3.56 1.07 5.43
N VAL A 49 -2.64 1.03 4.47
CA VAL A 49 -2.28 -0.22 3.80
C VAL A 49 -0.85 -0.60 4.22
N PRO A 50 -0.68 -1.78 4.84
CA PRO A 50 0.68 -2.23 5.16
C PRO A 50 1.42 -2.57 3.87
N VAL A 51 2.61 -1.99 3.72
CA VAL A 51 3.36 -2.09 2.47
C VAL A 51 3.97 -3.48 2.26
N ALA A 52 4.50 -4.08 3.31
CA ALA A 52 5.20 -5.35 3.17
C ALA A 52 4.31 -6.47 2.60
N PRO A 53 3.10 -6.73 3.15
CA PRO A 53 2.25 -7.77 2.54
C PRO A 53 1.75 -7.37 1.16
N LEU A 54 1.53 -6.08 0.91
CA LEU A 54 1.11 -5.62 -0.41
C LEU A 54 2.21 -5.87 -1.45
N ALA A 55 3.43 -5.50 -1.12
CA ALA A 55 4.57 -5.71 -2.00
C ALA A 55 4.78 -7.20 -2.26
N ALA A 56 4.67 -8.01 -1.21
CA ALA A 56 4.86 -9.46 -1.33
C ALA A 56 3.84 -10.09 -2.27
N SER A 57 2.58 -9.64 -2.23
CA SER A 57 1.56 -10.22 -3.10
C SER A 57 1.77 -9.85 -4.56
N LEU A 58 2.55 -8.82 -4.85
CA LEU A 58 2.88 -8.43 -6.21
C LEU A 58 4.28 -8.89 -6.64
N GLY A 59 4.95 -9.65 -5.78
CA GLY A 59 6.30 -10.11 -6.08
C GLY A 59 7.37 -9.05 -5.95
N LEU A 60 7.04 -7.93 -5.29
CA LEU A 60 7.98 -6.85 -5.07
C LEU A 60 8.64 -7.00 -3.70
N ARG A 61 9.81 -6.39 -3.54
CA ARG A 61 10.48 -6.38 -2.25
C ARG A 61 10.31 -5.03 -1.58
N ALA A 62 9.73 -5.03 -0.39
CA ALA A 62 9.64 -3.83 0.41
C ALA A 62 10.99 -3.55 1.05
N ASN A 63 11.35 -2.26 1.11
CA ASN A 63 12.62 -1.82 1.69
C ASN A 63 12.35 -0.83 2.83
N ILE A 64 11.60 -1.31 3.80
CA ILE A 64 11.10 -0.49 4.89
C ILE A 64 12.27 0.05 5.72
N GLY A 65 12.22 1.35 5.99
CA GLY A 65 13.27 2.01 6.75
C GLY A 65 14.51 2.30 5.94
N GLY A 66 14.48 2.05 4.64
CA GLY A 66 15.62 2.27 3.76
C GLY A 66 16.78 1.34 4.01
N THR A 67 16.57 0.28 4.78
CA THR A 67 17.59 -0.70 5.09
C THR A 67 17.68 -1.74 4.00
N SER A 68 18.87 -1.96 3.51
CA SER A 68 19.13 -2.97 2.51
C SER A 68 19.64 -4.24 3.17
N GLN A 69 19.16 -5.36 2.70
CA GLN A 69 19.61 -6.65 3.21
C GLN A 69 20.43 -7.37 2.18
#